data_1d9f433b990765f819aa032bff79c2eb
#
_entry.id   1d9f433b990765f819aa032bff79c2eb
#
_cell.length_a   1.000
_cell.length_b   1.000
_cell.length_c   1.000
_cell.angle_alpha   90.00
_cell.angle_beta   90.00
_cell.angle_gamma   90.00
#
_symmetry.space_group_name_H-M   'P 1'
#
loop_
_entity.id
_entity.type
_entity.pdbx_description
1 polymer ?
#
loop_
_entity_poly.entity_id
_entity_poly.type
_entity_poly.pdbx_seq_one_letter_code
_entity_poly.pdbx_strand_id
1 'polypeptide(L)'
;MSQPQPQPQPRLADPRILRARIRDGLFDGPTAGLGGDALQANLVILPGEEASDFLRFCQANPRPCPLLAVGEPGDPSLPALGDGIDLRHDLPRYRVWRRGALADEPADIADLWRNDMVSFALGCSFSFEDALLRAGIAVRHQETGRNVPMYRTSLPTRPAGRFWGPLVVSMRPMRAAEAIEAVQICAGFPLAHGAPVHLGDPALIGIADVMAPDYGDPPEFRQGEIPVFWACGVTPQAAIAAARPDLAITHAPGHMLVTDIPAGRATARLTGVHADLPIKTQQERLT
;
A
#
# COMPACT_ATOMS: atom_id res chain seq x y z
N MET A 1 -34.96 -17.38 16.87
CA MET A 1 -33.87 -18.21 16.35
C MET A 1 -32.76 -17.27 15.95
N SER A 2 -31.71 -17.15 16.80
CA SER A 2 -30.55 -16.29 16.55
C SER A 2 -29.70 -16.94 15.46
N GLN A 3 -29.41 -16.22 14.40
CA GLN A 3 -28.46 -16.67 13.38
C GLN A 3 -27.07 -16.81 14.02
N PRO A 4 -26.32 -17.89 13.76
CA PRO A 4 -24.98 -18.02 14.25
C PRO A 4 -24.14 -16.88 13.66
N GLN A 5 -23.46 -16.13 14.52
CA GLN A 5 -22.48 -15.15 14.09
C GLN A 5 -21.37 -15.89 13.31
N PRO A 6 -20.90 -15.37 12.17
CA PRO A 6 -19.80 -15.96 11.44
C PRO A 6 -18.58 -15.99 12.38
N GLN A 7 -18.07 -17.17 12.67
CA GLN A 7 -16.82 -17.33 13.42
C GLN A 7 -15.72 -16.62 12.61
N PRO A 8 -14.87 -15.81 13.27
CA PRO A 8 -13.73 -15.21 12.59
C PRO A 8 -12.88 -16.35 12.01
N GLN A 9 -12.73 -16.37 10.69
CA GLN A 9 -11.79 -17.28 10.04
C GLN A 9 -10.43 -17.09 10.71
N PRO A 10 -9.66 -18.18 10.99
CA PRO A 10 -8.33 -18.03 11.55
C PRO A 10 -7.56 -17.07 10.63
N ARG A 11 -7.21 -15.90 11.19
CA ARG A 11 -6.46 -14.88 10.45
C ARG A 11 -5.24 -15.60 9.89
N LEU A 12 -5.06 -15.57 8.56
CA LEU A 12 -3.86 -16.09 7.90
C LEU A 12 -2.69 -15.22 8.39
N ALA A 13 -2.10 -15.62 9.53
CA ALA A 13 -1.13 -14.83 10.25
C ALA A 13 0.29 -14.95 9.65
N ASP A 14 0.56 -16.07 8.96
CA ASP A 14 1.86 -16.28 8.32
C ASP A 14 1.85 -15.71 6.90
N PRO A 15 2.70 -14.70 6.59
CA PRO A 15 2.78 -14.07 5.29
C PRO A 15 3.16 -15.07 4.17
N ARG A 16 4.00 -16.07 4.45
CA ARG A 16 4.43 -17.06 3.45
C ARG A 16 3.27 -17.99 3.07
N ILE A 17 2.48 -18.40 4.06
CA ILE A 17 1.27 -19.23 3.82
C ILE A 17 0.25 -18.40 3.02
N LEU A 18 0.07 -17.12 3.35
CA LEU A 18 -0.84 -16.27 2.61
C LEU A 18 -0.39 -16.11 1.14
N ARG A 19 0.90 -15.80 0.89
CA ARG A 19 1.42 -15.73 -0.49
C ARG A 19 1.27 -17.06 -1.25
N ALA A 20 1.53 -18.19 -0.61
CA ALA A 20 1.32 -19.49 -1.24
C ALA A 20 -0.16 -19.69 -1.64
N ARG A 21 -1.12 -19.35 -0.77
CA ARG A 21 -2.55 -19.42 -1.11
C ARG A 21 -2.97 -18.49 -2.23
N ILE A 22 -2.36 -17.31 -2.32
CA ILE A 22 -2.58 -16.38 -3.42
C ILE A 22 -2.11 -17.01 -4.74
N ARG A 23 -0.88 -17.56 -4.79
CA ARG A 23 -0.33 -18.24 -5.98
C ARG A 23 -1.19 -19.41 -6.44
N ASP A 24 -1.76 -20.15 -5.49
CA ASP A 24 -2.62 -21.31 -5.77
C ASP A 24 -4.06 -20.90 -6.16
N GLY A 25 -4.36 -19.59 -6.21
CA GLY A 25 -5.71 -19.09 -6.51
C GLY A 25 -6.73 -19.36 -5.40
N LEU A 26 -6.28 -19.66 -4.19
CA LEU A 26 -7.12 -19.97 -3.02
C LEU A 26 -7.45 -18.72 -2.18
N PHE A 27 -6.92 -17.56 -2.56
CA PHE A 27 -7.20 -16.27 -1.94
C PHE A 27 -7.04 -15.14 -2.96
N ASP A 28 -8.09 -14.35 -3.16
CA ASP A 28 -8.16 -13.25 -4.13
C ASP A 28 -8.74 -11.93 -3.55
N GLY A 29 -8.97 -11.89 -2.23
CA GLY A 29 -9.59 -10.78 -1.51
C GLY A 29 -8.60 -9.71 -1.02
N PRO A 30 -9.13 -8.64 -0.39
CA PRO A 30 -8.32 -7.62 0.28
C PRO A 30 -7.47 -8.20 1.41
N THR A 31 -6.25 -7.65 1.59
CA THR A 31 -5.26 -8.17 2.55
C THR A 31 -5.29 -7.47 3.91
N ALA A 32 -6.18 -6.50 4.12
CA ALA A 32 -6.31 -5.78 5.40
C ALA A 32 -6.52 -6.76 6.57
N GLY A 33 -5.71 -6.63 7.62
CA GLY A 33 -5.78 -7.50 8.81
C GLY A 33 -5.25 -8.93 8.61
N LEU A 34 -4.65 -9.24 7.46
CA LEU A 34 -4.01 -10.53 7.17
C LEU A 34 -2.49 -10.42 7.24
N GLY A 35 -1.80 -11.59 7.28
CA GLY A 35 -0.33 -11.65 7.37
C GLY A 35 0.22 -11.34 8.76
N GLY A 36 -0.60 -11.33 9.80
CA GLY A 36 -0.19 -11.06 11.19
C GLY A 36 0.40 -9.66 11.35
N ASP A 37 1.58 -9.56 11.97
CA ASP A 37 2.35 -8.33 12.16
C ASP A 37 3.31 -8.08 10.98
N ALA A 38 2.96 -8.50 9.77
CA ALA A 38 3.80 -8.25 8.60
C ALA A 38 3.52 -6.90 7.95
N LEU A 39 4.60 -6.23 7.52
CA LEU A 39 4.52 -5.02 6.72
C LEU A 39 3.90 -5.36 5.37
N GLN A 40 2.93 -4.55 4.94
CA GLN A 40 2.31 -4.69 3.63
C GLN A 40 2.78 -3.59 2.69
N ALA A 41 2.93 -3.93 1.41
CA ALA A 41 3.46 -3.02 0.42
C ALA A 41 2.52 -2.82 -0.77
N ASN A 42 2.37 -1.56 -1.18
CA ASN A 42 1.85 -1.17 -2.47
C ASN A 42 2.89 -1.52 -3.55
N LEU A 43 2.46 -1.98 -4.71
CA LEU A 43 3.35 -2.35 -5.81
C LEU A 43 3.14 -1.44 -7.00
N VAL A 44 4.25 -1.01 -7.61
CA VAL A 44 4.30 -0.37 -8.93
C VAL A 44 5.41 -1.04 -9.72
N ILE A 45 5.11 -1.45 -10.95
CA ILE A 45 6.07 -2.03 -11.90
C ILE A 45 6.01 -1.22 -13.18
N LEU A 46 7.17 -0.77 -13.65
CA LEU A 46 7.31 0.12 -14.80
C LEU A 46 8.44 -0.35 -15.72
N PRO A 47 8.37 -0.05 -17.01
CA PRO A 47 9.54 -0.17 -17.88
C PRO A 47 10.73 0.63 -17.36
N GLY A 48 11.95 0.15 -17.60
CA GLY A 48 13.18 0.76 -17.09
C GLY A 48 13.34 2.23 -17.49
N GLU A 49 12.86 2.63 -18.67
CA GLU A 49 12.88 4.03 -19.14
C GLU A 49 12.08 4.99 -18.24
N GLU A 50 11.05 4.48 -17.53
CA GLU A 50 10.21 5.25 -16.62
C GLU A 50 10.73 5.23 -15.17
N ALA A 51 11.60 4.27 -14.83
CA ALA A 51 11.97 3.95 -13.45
C ALA A 51 12.67 5.12 -12.74
N SER A 52 13.58 5.83 -13.41
CA SER A 52 14.32 6.96 -12.84
C SER A 52 13.40 8.12 -12.46
N ASP A 53 12.45 8.46 -13.32
CA ASP A 53 11.49 9.54 -13.06
C ASP A 53 10.53 9.16 -11.94
N PHE A 54 10.08 7.89 -11.92
CA PHE A 54 9.21 7.41 -10.86
C PHE A 54 9.92 7.33 -9.50
N LEU A 55 11.18 6.92 -9.46
CA LEU A 55 12.00 6.97 -8.24
C LEU A 55 12.09 8.40 -7.68
N ARG A 56 12.37 9.39 -8.55
CA ARG A 56 12.39 10.80 -8.14
C ARG A 56 11.02 11.28 -7.67
N PHE A 57 9.94 10.80 -8.30
CA PHE A 57 8.58 11.09 -7.83
C PHE A 57 8.34 10.55 -6.42
N CYS A 58 8.74 9.31 -6.13
CA CYS A 58 8.63 8.73 -4.78
C CYS A 58 9.44 9.54 -3.75
N GLN A 59 10.68 9.91 -4.07
CA GLN A 59 11.52 10.73 -3.20
C GLN A 59 10.94 12.13 -2.94
N ALA A 60 10.32 12.75 -3.95
CA ALA A 60 9.67 14.05 -3.80
C ALA A 60 8.34 13.99 -3.02
N ASN A 61 7.72 12.81 -2.92
CA ASN A 61 6.43 12.55 -2.30
C ASN A 61 6.50 11.40 -1.27
N PRO A 62 7.35 11.50 -0.24
CA PRO A 62 7.63 10.36 0.66
C PRO A 62 6.44 9.91 1.50
N ARG A 63 5.42 10.76 1.70
CA ARG A 63 4.22 10.38 2.45
C ARG A 63 3.30 9.45 1.66
N PRO A 64 2.85 9.78 0.44
CA PRO A 64 2.06 8.84 -0.37
C PRO A 64 2.89 7.69 -0.96
N CYS A 65 4.21 7.87 -1.10
CA CYS A 65 5.12 6.91 -1.74
C CYS A 65 6.30 6.57 -0.82
N PRO A 66 6.08 6.03 0.40
CA PRO A 66 7.18 5.66 1.30
C PRO A 66 7.91 4.43 0.73
N LEU A 67 9.06 4.65 0.13
CA LEU A 67 9.82 3.61 -0.59
C LEU A 67 10.39 2.57 0.39
N LEU A 68 10.07 1.31 0.17
CA LEU A 68 10.57 0.16 0.94
C LEU A 68 11.69 -0.55 0.19
N ALA A 69 11.48 -0.82 -1.10
CA ALA A 69 12.47 -1.48 -1.95
C ALA A 69 12.26 -1.10 -3.42
N VAL A 70 13.35 -1.20 -4.19
CA VAL A 70 13.35 -1.14 -5.66
C VAL A 70 14.00 -2.44 -6.15
N GLY A 71 13.34 -3.13 -7.08
CA GLY A 71 13.83 -4.35 -7.71
C GLY A 71 14.86 -4.07 -8.80
N GLU A 72 15.70 -5.05 -9.08
CA GLU A 72 16.59 -5.02 -10.23
C GLU A 72 15.78 -5.18 -11.52
N PRO A 73 16.22 -4.59 -12.64
CA PRO A 73 15.52 -4.73 -13.92
C PRO A 73 15.33 -6.20 -14.31
N GLY A 74 14.10 -6.59 -14.60
CA GLY A 74 13.73 -7.95 -15.02
C GLY A 74 13.62 -8.99 -13.90
N ASP A 75 14.10 -8.69 -12.70
CA ASP A 75 14.00 -9.59 -11.56
C ASP A 75 12.62 -9.44 -10.89
N PRO A 76 11.79 -10.52 -10.86
CA PRO A 76 10.51 -10.48 -10.17
C PRO A 76 10.62 -10.66 -8.65
N SER A 77 11.81 -10.87 -8.11
CA SER A 77 12.02 -11.04 -6.67
C SER A 77 12.24 -9.71 -5.96
N LEU A 78 11.94 -9.69 -4.66
CA LEU A 78 12.32 -8.60 -3.73
C LEU A 78 12.89 -9.20 -2.44
N PRO A 79 14.11 -9.74 -2.46
CA PRO A 79 14.68 -10.47 -1.32
C PRO A 79 14.83 -9.59 -0.06
N ALA A 80 14.93 -8.27 -0.21
CA ALA A 80 14.95 -7.34 0.91
C ALA A 80 13.62 -7.31 1.70
N LEU A 81 12.51 -7.81 1.12
CA LEU A 81 11.18 -7.80 1.74
C LEU A 81 10.71 -9.20 2.17
N GLY A 82 11.35 -10.26 1.72
CA GLY A 82 11.02 -11.62 2.13
C GLY A 82 11.57 -12.69 1.21
N ASP A 83 11.65 -13.91 1.75
CA ASP A 83 12.14 -15.06 1.01
C ASP A 83 11.09 -15.57 0.02
N GLY A 84 11.56 -15.91 -1.19
CA GLY A 84 10.74 -16.54 -2.22
C GLY A 84 9.57 -15.67 -2.69
N ILE A 85 9.64 -14.35 -2.53
CA ILE A 85 8.68 -13.42 -3.14
C ILE A 85 8.83 -13.49 -4.66
N ASP A 86 7.69 -13.67 -5.35
CA ASP A 86 7.57 -13.56 -6.79
C ASP A 86 6.45 -12.57 -7.14
N LEU A 87 6.84 -11.38 -7.57
CA LEU A 87 5.92 -10.27 -7.84
C LEU A 87 4.95 -10.55 -8.99
N ARG A 88 5.13 -11.64 -9.73
CA ARG A 88 4.21 -12.03 -10.82
C ARG A 88 2.95 -12.71 -10.30
N HIS A 89 3.01 -13.28 -9.06
CA HIS A 89 1.98 -14.16 -8.51
C HIS A 89 1.57 -13.84 -7.07
N ASP A 90 2.32 -13.01 -6.33
CA ASP A 90 2.18 -12.88 -4.86
C ASP A 90 1.23 -11.78 -4.38
N LEU A 91 0.50 -11.15 -5.30
CA LEU A 91 -0.59 -10.25 -4.96
C LEU A 91 -1.93 -10.87 -5.37
N PRO A 92 -2.99 -10.69 -4.56
CA PRO A 92 -4.30 -11.27 -4.90
C PRO A 92 -4.89 -10.72 -6.20
N ARG A 93 -4.55 -9.45 -6.54
CA ARG A 93 -5.03 -8.80 -7.76
C ARG A 93 -4.14 -7.65 -8.17
N TYR A 94 -3.90 -7.56 -9.49
CA TYR A 94 -3.13 -6.49 -10.13
C TYR A 94 -4.04 -5.56 -10.91
N ARG A 95 -3.50 -4.39 -11.29
CA ARG A 95 -4.04 -3.46 -12.27
C ARG A 95 -3.04 -3.25 -13.38
N VAL A 96 -3.45 -3.51 -14.61
CA VAL A 96 -2.66 -3.29 -15.82
C VAL A 96 -3.11 -1.98 -16.46
N TRP A 97 -2.17 -1.06 -16.61
CA TRP A 97 -2.39 0.24 -17.20
C TRP A 97 -1.75 0.31 -18.57
N ARG A 98 -2.49 0.80 -19.54
CA ARG A 98 -1.97 1.09 -20.87
C ARG A 98 -2.27 2.53 -21.24
N ARG A 99 -1.22 3.32 -21.50
CA ARG A 99 -1.32 4.75 -21.84
C ARG A 99 -2.19 5.55 -20.86
N GLY A 100 -2.06 5.22 -19.56
CA GLY A 100 -2.77 5.89 -18.46
C GLY A 100 -4.20 5.42 -18.22
N ALA A 101 -4.73 4.51 -19.04
CA ALA A 101 -6.05 3.90 -18.83
C ALA A 101 -5.90 2.53 -18.16
N LEU A 102 -6.80 2.20 -17.23
CA LEU A 102 -6.91 0.86 -16.68
C LEU A 102 -7.41 -0.07 -17.80
N ALA A 103 -6.61 -1.07 -18.14
CA ALA A 103 -6.90 -2.00 -19.24
C ALA A 103 -7.37 -3.36 -18.73
N ASP A 104 -6.87 -3.83 -17.56
CA ASP A 104 -7.19 -5.15 -17.02
C ASP A 104 -6.92 -5.22 -15.52
N GLU A 105 -7.52 -6.20 -14.82
CA GLU A 105 -7.31 -6.50 -13.41
C GLU A 105 -7.07 -8.01 -13.17
N PRO A 106 -5.95 -8.57 -13.63
CA PRO A 106 -5.64 -9.99 -13.49
C PRO A 106 -5.20 -10.37 -12.07
N ALA A 107 -5.25 -11.69 -11.77
CA ALA A 107 -4.64 -12.27 -10.58
C ALA A 107 -3.16 -12.66 -10.79
N ASP A 108 -2.70 -12.70 -12.04
CA ASP A 108 -1.36 -13.12 -12.45
C ASP A 108 -0.85 -12.23 -13.57
N ILE A 109 0.46 -11.93 -13.57
CA ILE A 109 1.09 -11.05 -14.57
C ILE A 109 2.33 -11.67 -15.21
N ALA A 110 2.51 -12.99 -15.12
CA ALA A 110 3.69 -13.67 -15.69
C ALA A 110 3.85 -13.42 -17.20
N ASP A 111 2.75 -13.47 -17.94
CA ASP A 111 2.75 -13.23 -19.40
C ASP A 111 3.03 -11.77 -19.79
N LEU A 112 2.94 -10.84 -18.83
CA LEU A 112 3.21 -9.42 -19.03
C LEU A 112 4.62 -9.03 -18.58
N TRP A 113 5.34 -9.94 -17.91
CA TRP A 113 6.66 -9.67 -17.35
C TRP A 113 7.71 -9.51 -18.44
N ARG A 114 8.55 -8.48 -18.34
CA ARG A 114 9.62 -8.19 -19.31
C ARG A 114 10.94 -8.00 -18.58
N ASN A 115 12.05 -8.26 -19.27
CA ASN A 115 13.41 -8.14 -18.73
C ASN A 115 13.86 -6.70 -18.43
N ASP A 116 13.08 -5.70 -18.84
CA ASP A 116 13.33 -4.28 -18.57
C ASP A 116 12.47 -3.70 -17.44
N MET A 117 11.58 -4.51 -16.82
CA MET A 117 10.70 -4.03 -15.78
C MET A 117 11.42 -3.79 -14.47
N VAL A 118 11.13 -2.66 -13.84
CA VAL A 118 11.61 -2.29 -12.51
C VAL A 118 10.42 -2.21 -11.56
N SER A 119 10.54 -2.90 -10.43
CA SER A 119 9.52 -2.98 -9.40
C SER A 119 9.81 -2.00 -8.26
N PHE A 120 8.77 -1.35 -7.75
CA PHE A 120 8.80 -0.45 -6.62
C PHE A 120 7.82 -0.94 -5.56
N ALA A 121 8.31 -1.32 -4.39
CA ALA A 121 7.50 -1.61 -3.23
C ALA A 121 7.41 -0.36 -2.35
N LEU A 122 6.19 0.07 -2.05
CA LEU A 122 5.90 1.26 -1.26
C LEU A 122 5.08 0.85 -0.04
N GLY A 123 5.34 1.44 1.12
CA GLY A 123 4.63 1.10 2.35
C GLY A 123 3.12 1.37 2.26
N CYS A 124 2.38 0.66 3.09
CA CYS A 124 0.92 0.71 3.13
C CYS A 124 0.42 1.05 4.54
N SER A 125 -0.67 1.79 4.62
CA SER A 125 -1.34 2.15 5.88
C SER A 125 -1.82 0.94 6.68
N PHE A 126 -2.05 -0.22 6.07
CA PHE A 126 -2.41 -1.44 6.78
C PHE A 126 -1.35 -1.85 7.81
N SER A 127 -0.08 -1.47 7.58
CA SER A 127 1.03 -1.78 8.50
C SER A 127 0.95 -1.04 9.85
N PHE A 128 0.23 0.07 9.98
CA PHE A 128 0.01 0.74 11.27
C PHE A 128 -1.33 0.39 11.93
N GLU A 129 -2.26 -0.21 11.20
CA GLU A 129 -3.60 -0.49 11.72
C GLU A 129 -3.60 -1.40 12.94
N ASP A 130 -2.67 -2.35 12.98
CA ASP A 130 -2.50 -3.21 14.14
C ASP A 130 -2.05 -2.43 15.39
N ALA A 131 -1.26 -1.37 15.23
CA ALA A 131 -0.89 -0.47 16.32
C ALA A 131 -2.10 0.35 16.83
N LEU A 132 -2.98 0.78 15.92
CA LEU A 132 -4.25 1.44 16.31
C LEU A 132 -5.15 0.48 17.08
N LEU A 133 -5.30 -0.76 16.61
CA LEU A 133 -6.11 -1.78 17.27
C LEU A 133 -5.57 -2.11 18.68
N ARG A 134 -4.25 -2.23 18.86
CA ARG A 134 -3.61 -2.43 20.17
C ARG A 134 -3.85 -1.26 21.13
N ALA A 135 -3.99 -0.05 20.62
CA ALA A 135 -4.35 1.13 21.41
C ALA A 135 -5.87 1.24 21.70
N GLY A 136 -6.68 0.28 21.24
CA GLY A 136 -8.12 0.28 21.41
C GLY A 136 -8.88 1.15 20.39
N ILE A 137 -8.19 1.67 19.36
CA ILE A 137 -8.82 2.45 18.30
C ILE A 137 -9.35 1.50 17.23
N ALA A 138 -10.67 1.53 17.02
CA ALA A 138 -11.34 0.67 16.06
C ALA A 138 -10.98 0.99 14.62
N VAL A 139 -10.71 -0.04 13.81
CA VAL A 139 -10.49 0.07 12.36
C VAL A 139 -11.75 -0.43 11.65
N ARG A 140 -12.67 0.50 11.35
CA ARG A 140 -14.04 0.21 10.90
C ARG A 140 -14.14 -0.73 9.71
N HIS A 141 -13.35 -0.54 8.67
CA HIS A 141 -13.39 -1.39 7.48
C HIS A 141 -12.98 -2.85 7.79
N GLN A 142 -12.08 -3.08 8.77
CA GLN A 142 -11.74 -4.43 9.23
C GLN A 142 -12.90 -5.05 10.04
N GLU A 143 -13.58 -4.27 10.90
CA GLU A 143 -14.75 -4.74 11.67
C GLU A 143 -15.89 -5.18 10.74
N THR A 144 -16.08 -4.48 9.62
CA THR A 144 -17.19 -4.71 8.67
C THR A 144 -16.83 -5.60 7.49
N GLY A 145 -15.56 -6.05 7.38
CA GLY A 145 -15.08 -6.86 6.26
C GLY A 145 -15.10 -6.12 4.91
N ARG A 146 -14.97 -4.78 4.93
CA ARG A 146 -14.97 -3.92 3.74
C ARG A 146 -13.55 -3.45 3.39
N ASN A 147 -13.39 -2.93 2.18
CA ASN A 147 -12.16 -2.26 1.80
C ASN A 147 -12.17 -0.81 2.29
N VAL A 148 -11.00 -0.30 2.70
CA VAL A 148 -10.86 1.08 3.20
C VAL A 148 -11.31 2.10 2.14
N PRO A 149 -12.11 3.12 2.50
CA PRO A 149 -12.50 4.17 1.56
C PRO A 149 -11.31 5.07 1.21
N MET A 150 -11.15 5.37 -0.09
CA MET A 150 -10.06 6.19 -0.61
C MET A 150 -10.59 7.25 -1.57
N TYR A 151 -9.99 8.45 -1.51
CA TYR A 151 -10.48 9.64 -2.22
C TYR A 151 -9.34 10.36 -2.93
N ARG A 152 -9.63 10.83 -4.14
CA ARG A 152 -8.79 11.79 -4.86
C ARG A 152 -9.05 13.19 -4.27
N THR A 153 -7.99 13.89 -3.90
CA THR A 153 -8.10 15.22 -3.30
C THR A 153 -7.75 16.31 -4.31
N SER A 154 -7.96 17.58 -3.92
CA SER A 154 -7.45 18.76 -4.65
C SER A 154 -5.97 19.05 -4.34
N LEU A 155 -5.36 18.34 -3.38
CA LEU A 155 -3.96 18.54 -3.00
C LEU A 155 -3.04 17.96 -4.09
N PRO A 156 -2.12 18.77 -4.67
CA PRO A 156 -1.23 18.26 -5.70
C PRO A 156 -0.05 17.49 -5.10
N THR A 157 0.44 16.46 -5.82
CA THR A 157 1.76 15.91 -5.58
C THR A 157 2.86 16.80 -6.18
N ARG A 158 4.11 16.64 -5.69
CA ARG A 158 5.27 17.26 -6.34
C ARG A 158 5.62 16.48 -7.60
N PRO A 159 5.63 17.11 -8.78
CA PRO A 159 5.92 16.41 -10.03
C PRO A 159 7.40 16.02 -10.13
N ALA A 160 7.66 14.91 -10.83
CA ALA A 160 9.00 14.50 -11.25
C ALA A 160 8.91 13.81 -12.61
N GLY A 161 9.66 14.33 -13.61
CA GLY A 161 9.52 13.91 -15.00
C GLY A 161 8.06 14.05 -15.45
N ARG A 162 7.51 12.97 -15.99
CA ARG A 162 6.10 12.92 -16.44
C ARG A 162 5.09 12.53 -15.33
N PHE A 163 5.58 12.14 -14.15
CA PHE A 163 4.72 11.73 -13.04
C PHE A 163 4.24 12.93 -12.23
N TRP A 164 2.93 13.07 -12.10
CA TRP A 164 2.24 14.07 -11.31
C TRP A 164 0.80 13.64 -11.08
N GLY A 165 0.07 14.29 -10.18
CA GLY A 165 -1.34 14.01 -9.98
C GLY A 165 -1.86 14.53 -8.63
N PRO A 166 -3.13 14.29 -8.32
CA PRO A 166 -3.67 14.57 -7.01
C PRO A 166 -3.12 13.60 -5.96
N LEU A 167 -2.97 14.08 -4.74
CA LEU A 167 -2.81 13.19 -3.59
C LEU A 167 -4.09 12.36 -3.43
N VAL A 168 -3.95 11.04 -3.32
CA VAL A 168 -5.04 10.16 -2.88
C VAL A 168 -4.89 9.94 -1.37
N VAL A 169 -6.01 9.94 -0.66
CA VAL A 169 -6.05 9.69 0.78
C VAL A 169 -6.93 8.50 1.10
N SER A 170 -6.56 7.73 2.12
CA SER A 170 -7.46 6.75 2.74
C SER A 170 -8.09 7.35 4.00
N MET A 171 -9.33 7.00 4.32
CA MET A 171 -10.06 7.60 5.43
C MET A 171 -10.49 6.54 6.46
N ARG A 172 -10.46 6.94 7.73
CA ARG A 172 -11.03 6.18 8.84
C ARG A 172 -11.84 7.10 9.72
N PRO A 173 -13.13 6.76 10.02
CA PRO A 173 -13.92 7.52 10.97
C PRO A 173 -13.43 7.25 12.39
N MET A 174 -13.27 8.31 13.19
CA MET A 174 -12.77 8.23 14.57
C MET A 174 -13.41 9.32 15.43
N ARG A 175 -13.53 9.09 16.73
CA ARG A 175 -13.82 10.17 17.68
C ARG A 175 -12.64 11.11 17.79
N ALA A 176 -12.88 12.36 18.18
CA ALA A 176 -11.81 13.36 18.27
C ALA A 176 -10.64 12.93 19.18
N ALA A 177 -10.92 12.30 20.31
CA ALA A 177 -9.87 11.78 21.21
C ALA A 177 -9.04 10.67 20.54
N GLU A 178 -9.68 9.73 19.85
CA GLU A 178 -9.03 8.65 19.09
C GLU A 178 -8.19 9.21 17.93
N ALA A 179 -8.68 10.28 17.27
CA ALA A 179 -7.94 10.94 16.19
C ALA A 179 -6.64 11.58 16.69
N ILE A 180 -6.65 12.20 17.89
CA ILE A 180 -5.43 12.76 18.50
C ILE A 180 -4.42 11.65 18.79
N GLU A 181 -4.86 10.54 19.36
CA GLU A 181 -4.01 9.38 19.66
C GLU A 181 -3.49 8.73 18.37
N ALA A 182 -4.34 8.57 17.35
CA ALA A 182 -3.95 8.05 16.03
C ALA A 182 -2.87 8.91 15.36
N VAL A 183 -2.92 10.25 15.50
CA VAL A 183 -1.85 11.15 15.02
C VAL A 183 -0.52 10.78 15.65
N GLN A 184 -0.48 10.59 16.97
CA GLN A 184 0.74 10.26 17.72
C GLN A 184 1.29 8.88 17.34
N ILE A 185 0.42 7.88 17.30
CA ILE A 185 0.79 6.50 16.92
C ILE A 185 1.34 6.48 15.49
N CYS A 186 0.56 6.99 14.52
CA CYS A 186 0.93 6.91 13.11
C CYS A 186 2.15 7.77 12.75
N ALA A 187 2.44 8.84 13.50
CA ALA A 187 3.68 9.62 13.33
C ALA A 187 4.94 8.74 13.50
N GLY A 188 4.85 7.67 14.28
CA GLY A 188 5.90 6.67 14.44
C GLY A 188 6.11 5.72 13.26
N PHE A 189 5.24 5.77 12.22
CA PHE A 189 5.26 4.85 11.07
C PHE A 189 5.53 5.57 9.74
N PRO A 190 6.71 6.24 9.56
CA PRO A 190 6.99 7.01 8.36
C PRO A 190 7.00 6.16 7.08
N LEU A 191 7.34 4.88 7.17
CA LEU A 191 7.32 3.92 6.06
C LEU A 191 5.92 3.34 5.77
N ALA A 192 4.89 3.74 6.54
CA ALA A 192 3.48 3.45 6.31
C ALA A 192 2.66 4.74 6.25
N HIS A 193 3.15 5.74 5.54
CA HIS A 193 2.55 7.07 5.30
C HIS A 193 2.62 8.06 6.46
N GLY A 194 3.00 7.65 7.68
CA GLY A 194 3.11 8.54 8.85
C GLY A 194 1.76 9.01 9.39
N ALA A 195 1.76 10.17 10.07
CA ALA A 195 0.56 10.77 10.65
C ALA A 195 -0.49 11.13 9.57
N PRO A 196 -1.78 11.32 9.93
CA PRO A 196 -2.80 11.85 9.04
C PRO A 196 -2.39 13.15 8.33
N VAL A 197 -2.93 13.39 7.14
CA VAL A 197 -2.70 14.61 6.37
C VAL A 197 -3.82 15.63 6.57
N HIS A 198 -5.00 15.15 6.97
CA HIS A 198 -6.17 15.99 7.22
C HIS A 198 -7.12 15.34 8.23
N LEU A 199 -7.85 16.15 8.98
CA LEU A 199 -8.89 15.76 9.94
C LEU A 199 -10.10 16.68 9.76
N GLY A 200 -11.30 16.13 9.83
CA GLY A 200 -12.56 16.87 9.80
C GLY A 200 -13.05 17.12 8.37
N ASP A 201 -13.46 18.35 8.07
CA ASP A 201 -14.21 18.68 6.87
C ASP A 201 -13.51 18.23 5.56
N PRO A 202 -14.08 17.25 4.83
CA PRO A 202 -13.49 16.71 3.60
C PRO A 202 -13.48 17.73 2.45
N ALA A 203 -14.37 18.72 2.46
CA ALA A 203 -14.44 19.76 1.43
C ALA A 203 -13.16 20.60 1.37
N LEU A 204 -12.44 20.77 2.50
CA LEU A 204 -11.17 21.52 2.57
C LEU A 204 -10.04 20.86 1.77
N ILE A 205 -10.15 19.57 1.44
CA ILE A 205 -9.20 18.84 0.60
C ILE A 205 -9.84 18.39 -0.73
N GLY A 206 -10.99 18.99 -1.09
CA GLY A 206 -11.63 18.79 -2.39
C GLY A 206 -12.45 17.50 -2.51
N ILE A 207 -12.81 16.87 -1.40
CA ILE A 207 -13.72 15.71 -1.38
C ILE A 207 -15.14 16.22 -1.23
N ALA A 208 -15.95 16.07 -2.29
CA ALA A 208 -17.31 16.60 -2.33
C ALA A 208 -18.30 15.77 -1.50
N ASP A 209 -18.14 14.46 -1.50
CA ASP A 209 -18.99 13.52 -0.76
C ASP A 209 -18.14 12.41 -0.14
N VAL A 210 -18.05 12.41 1.19
CA VAL A 210 -17.30 11.39 1.91
C VAL A 210 -17.97 10.01 1.86
N MET A 211 -19.25 9.94 1.53
CA MET A 211 -19.98 8.68 1.37
C MET A 211 -19.81 8.05 -0.02
N ALA A 212 -19.17 8.77 -0.97
CA ALA A 212 -18.90 8.31 -2.34
C ALA A 212 -17.39 8.26 -2.61
N PRO A 213 -16.65 7.26 -2.10
CA PRO A 213 -15.21 7.14 -2.32
C PRO A 213 -14.90 6.81 -3.79
N ASP A 214 -13.74 7.31 -4.28
CA ASP A 214 -13.25 6.96 -5.61
C ASP A 214 -12.79 5.50 -5.71
N TYR A 215 -12.32 4.91 -4.56
CA TYR A 215 -11.88 3.52 -4.45
C TYR A 215 -12.29 2.97 -3.08
N GLY A 216 -12.42 1.63 -2.99
CA GLY A 216 -12.87 0.96 -1.78
C GLY A 216 -14.37 1.08 -1.56
N ASP A 217 -14.82 0.86 -0.34
CA ASP A 217 -16.23 0.81 0.02
C ASP A 217 -16.67 2.08 0.77
N PRO A 218 -17.95 2.48 0.68
CA PRO A 218 -18.49 3.59 1.47
C PRO A 218 -18.26 3.41 2.97
N PRO A 219 -17.85 4.48 3.70
CA PRO A 219 -17.62 4.38 5.14
C PRO A 219 -18.93 4.30 5.93
N GLU A 220 -18.81 3.80 7.17
CA GLU A 220 -19.87 3.88 8.17
C GLU A 220 -19.42 4.80 9.30
N PHE A 221 -20.16 5.89 9.55
CA PHE A 221 -19.91 6.79 10.67
C PHE A 221 -20.81 6.44 11.86
N ARG A 222 -20.25 6.43 13.06
CA ARG A 222 -20.99 6.43 14.34
C ARG A 222 -21.12 7.85 14.85
N GLN A 223 -22.05 8.04 15.78
CA GLN A 223 -22.29 9.37 16.37
C GLN A 223 -21.00 9.93 17.02
N GLY A 224 -20.64 11.15 16.68
CA GLY A 224 -19.49 11.88 17.21
C GLY A 224 -18.15 11.52 16.54
N GLU A 225 -18.16 10.70 15.48
CA GLU A 225 -16.96 10.45 14.68
C GLU A 225 -16.75 11.53 13.63
N ILE A 226 -15.49 11.83 13.37
CA ILE A 226 -15.01 12.71 12.29
C ILE A 226 -14.17 11.90 11.30
N PRO A 227 -14.11 12.28 10.02
CA PRO A 227 -13.21 11.64 9.07
C PRO A 227 -11.76 12.06 9.35
N VAL A 228 -10.87 11.07 9.33
CA VAL A 228 -9.42 11.23 9.48
C VAL A 228 -8.77 10.64 8.25
N PHE A 229 -7.89 11.42 7.59
CA PHE A 229 -7.35 11.10 6.27
C PHE A 229 -5.84 10.92 6.31
N TRP A 230 -5.35 9.82 5.74
CA TRP A 230 -3.92 9.51 5.55
C TRP A 230 -3.56 9.56 4.07
N ALA A 231 -2.34 9.94 3.75
CA ALA A 231 -1.80 9.70 2.42
C ALA A 231 -1.92 8.22 2.06
N CYS A 232 -2.18 7.91 0.81
CA CYS A 232 -2.47 6.54 0.36
C CYS A 232 -1.55 6.12 -0.78
N GLY A 233 -1.13 4.85 -0.76
CA GLY A 233 -0.35 4.21 -1.81
C GLY A 233 -1.09 4.01 -3.15
N VAL A 234 -2.35 4.42 -3.25
CA VAL A 234 -3.05 4.58 -4.54
C VAL A 234 -2.67 5.88 -5.25
N THR A 235 -2.03 6.85 -4.59
CA THR A 235 -1.50 8.07 -5.23
C THR A 235 -0.61 7.77 -6.45
N PRO A 236 0.33 6.79 -6.43
CA PRO A 236 1.06 6.37 -7.61
C PRO A 236 0.19 6.01 -8.81
N GLN A 237 -0.98 5.40 -8.59
CA GLN A 237 -1.88 5.03 -9.69
C GLN A 237 -2.47 6.28 -10.38
N ALA A 238 -2.78 7.33 -9.60
CA ALA A 238 -3.19 8.62 -10.17
C ALA A 238 -2.05 9.27 -10.97
N ALA A 239 -0.80 9.17 -10.50
CA ALA A 239 0.37 9.67 -11.21
C ALA A 239 0.66 8.87 -12.50
N ILE A 240 0.46 7.54 -12.50
CA ILE A 240 0.55 6.68 -13.69
C ILE A 240 -0.52 7.06 -14.71
N ALA A 241 -1.75 7.28 -14.28
CA ALA A 241 -2.83 7.72 -15.17
C ALA A 241 -2.51 9.05 -15.86
N ALA A 242 -1.85 9.99 -15.16
CA ALA A 242 -1.41 11.27 -15.72
C ALA A 242 -0.15 11.13 -16.61
N ALA A 243 0.84 10.33 -16.21
CA ALA A 243 2.09 10.11 -16.95
C ALA A 243 1.88 9.34 -18.26
N ARG A 244 0.85 8.46 -18.30
CA ARG A 244 0.46 7.68 -19.49
C ARG A 244 1.59 6.83 -20.07
N PRO A 245 2.32 6.04 -19.27
CA PRO A 245 3.30 5.10 -19.80
C PRO A 245 2.60 4.08 -20.73
N ASP A 246 3.33 3.51 -21.68
CA ASP A 246 2.77 2.49 -22.58
C ASP A 246 2.28 1.26 -21.82
N LEU A 247 3.00 0.89 -20.75
CA LEU A 247 2.63 -0.17 -19.83
C LEU A 247 3.05 0.24 -18.41
N ALA A 248 2.15 0.05 -17.46
CA ALA A 248 2.46 -0.01 -16.02
C ALA A 248 1.61 -1.09 -15.37
N ILE A 249 2.11 -1.68 -14.31
CA ILE A 249 1.37 -2.64 -13.50
C ILE A 249 1.41 -2.16 -12.05
N THR A 250 0.28 -2.24 -11.37
CA THR A 250 0.18 -1.90 -9.94
C THR A 250 -0.61 -2.98 -9.21
N HIS A 251 -0.56 -2.95 -7.87
CA HIS A 251 -1.54 -3.67 -7.05
C HIS A 251 -2.96 -3.12 -7.31
N ALA A 252 -3.99 -3.93 -7.17
CA ALA A 252 -5.36 -3.43 -7.05
C ALA A 252 -5.57 -2.84 -5.63
N PRO A 253 -6.33 -1.74 -5.46
CA PRO A 253 -6.56 -1.14 -4.16
C PRO A 253 -7.04 -2.16 -3.11
N GLY A 254 -6.34 -2.21 -1.97
CA GLY A 254 -6.61 -3.17 -0.90
C GLY A 254 -5.95 -4.55 -1.05
N HIS A 255 -5.34 -4.86 -2.20
CA HIS A 255 -4.73 -6.17 -2.50
C HIS A 255 -3.21 -6.05 -2.50
N MET A 256 -2.61 -6.07 -1.30
CA MET A 256 -1.21 -5.72 -1.09
C MET A 256 -0.26 -6.91 -1.23
N LEU A 257 1.02 -6.62 -1.50
CA LEU A 257 2.09 -7.58 -1.24
C LEU A 257 2.29 -7.69 0.27
N VAL A 258 2.15 -8.90 0.83
CA VAL A 258 2.45 -9.16 2.23
C VAL A 258 3.89 -9.64 2.35
N THR A 259 4.72 -8.90 3.09
CA THR A 259 6.16 -9.16 3.21
C THR A 259 6.49 -10.05 4.42
N ASP A 260 7.75 -10.47 4.56
CA ASP A 260 8.24 -11.16 5.77
C ASP A 260 8.80 -10.17 6.82
N ILE A 261 8.73 -8.85 6.54
CA ILE A 261 9.26 -7.81 7.42
C ILE A 261 8.21 -7.46 8.48
N PRO A 262 8.54 -7.47 9.79
CA PRO A 262 7.62 -7.02 10.82
C PRO A 262 7.18 -5.55 10.61
N ALA A 263 5.89 -5.24 10.82
CA ALA A 263 5.35 -3.88 10.67
C ALA A 263 6.05 -2.87 11.60
N GLY A 264 6.55 -3.32 12.75
CA GLY A 264 7.39 -2.50 13.62
C GLY A 264 8.64 -1.92 12.94
N ARG A 265 9.13 -2.52 11.85
CA ARG A 265 10.21 -1.94 11.04
C ARG A 265 9.77 -0.70 10.26
N ALA A 266 8.48 -0.48 10.05
CA ALA A 266 7.96 0.75 9.44
C ALA A 266 8.20 2.00 10.32
N THR A 267 8.57 1.81 11.59
CA THR A 267 8.98 2.88 12.52
C THR A 267 10.45 3.27 12.35
N ALA A 268 11.28 2.44 11.70
CA ALA A 268 12.69 2.74 11.52
C ALA A 268 12.87 3.86 10.49
N ARG A 269 13.58 4.93 10.87
CA ARG A 269 14.16 5.83 9.88
C ARG A 269 15.16 5.01 9.05
N LEU A 270 15.18 5.21 7.74
CA LEU A 270 16.04 4.49 6.77
C LEU A 270 17.57 4.45 7.11
N THR A 271 18.01 5.23 8.10
CA THR A 271 19.40 5.28 8.54
C THR A 271 19.90 4.00 9.25
N GLY A 272 19.03 3.02 9.55
CA GLY A 272 19.40 1.79 10.24
C GLY A 272 19.19 0.49 9.47
N VAL A 273 18.48 0.51 8.34
CA VAL A 273 18.13 -0.73 7.61
C VAL A 273 19.36 -1.40 6.96
N HIS A 274 20.43 -0.65 6.71
CA HIS A 274 21.66 -1.20 6.12
C HIS A 274 22.69 -1.74 7.12
N ALA A 275 22.46 -1.59 8.43
CA ALA A 275 23.47 -1.99 9.43
C ALA A 275 23.59 -3.52 9.62
N ASP A 276 22.55 -4.30 9.24
CA ASP A 276 22.49 -5.74 9.48
C ASP A 276 22.45 -6.61 8.19
N LEU A 277 22.59 -6.01 7.02
CA LEU A 277 22.81 -6.80 5.80
C LEU A 277 24.28 -7.20 5.74
N PRO A 278 24.65 -8.48 5.61
CA PRO A 278 26.02 -8.89 5.38
C PRO A 278 26.49 -8.21 4.08
N ILE A 279 27.39 -7.25 4.21
CA ILE A 279 28.07 -6.62 3.07
C ILE A 279 28.90 -7.73 2.43
N LYS A 280 28.41 -8.30 1.32
CA LYS A 280 29.25 -9.15 0.47
C LYS A 280 30.41 -8.29 0.03
N THR A 281 31.62 -8.66 0.47
CA THR A 281 32.84 -7.96 0.08
C THR A 281 33.00 -8.07 -1.44
N GLN A 282 33.67 -7.09 -2.03
CA GLN A 282 33.92 -7.02 -3.48
C GLN A 282 34.59 -8.30 -4.05
N GLN A 283 35.22 -9.10 -3.16
CA GLN A 283 35.87 -10.36 -3.48
C GLN A 283 34.90 -11.52 -3.75
N GLU A 284 33.68 -11.49 -3.16
CA GLU A 284 32.63 -12.51 -3.39
C GLU A 284 31.75 -12.24 -4.62
N ARG A 285 31.97 -11.12 -5.33
CA ARG A 285 31.28 -10.78 -6.59
C ARG A 285 32.07 -11.18 -7.85
N LEU A 286 33.27 -11.75 -7.70
CA LEU A 286 34.17 -12.10 -8.80
C LEU A 286 34.44 -13.61 -8.91
N THR A 287 33.70 -14.42 -8.17
CA THR A 287 33.63 -15.89 -8.30
C THR A 287 32.20 -16.30 -8.66
#